data_45a74560a83ed3b1b004134c809aaeed
#
_entry.id   45a74560a83ed3b1b004134c809aaeed
#
_cell.length_a   1.000
_cell.length_b   1.000
_cell.length_c   1.000
_cell.angle_alpha   90.00
_cell.angle_beta   90.00
_cell.angle_gamma   90.00
#
_symmetry.space_group_name_H-M   'P 1'
#
loop_
_entity.id
_entity.type
_entity.pdbx_description
1 polymer ?
#
loop_
_entity_poly.entity_id
_entity_poly.type
_entity_poly.pdbx_seq_one_letter_code
_entity_poly.pdbx_strand_id
1 'polypeptide(L)'
;MVSTTGESVLRDENIERMVKGFALQEFTMKQVVMQMSSSAWQESYFQETAADLTASGTRTIKGVPRLANFPYGEVSFEKKSAYMQKYAFEGVISWEDEKTNSIDVIARTLLRIARGVAKAVDDEIWDVLSEGQSPSTINSVAISSGDEWDSATLANRDPIQNMLDARSAIKQANYKIVNGFLLLSPEDESNLLGNANVRNSGQFYTDAVTKNGVIGRILGLTIIVSNSVTSDFAMVVGNKEAATWRGASPLTVVTIADPGIKKTVRAWEVGVTQLINPKAITLISNTQA
;
A
#
# COMPACT_ATOMS: atom_id res chain seq x y z
N MET A 1 31.06 11.99 -39.19
CA MET A 1 30.26 12.19 -37.95
C MET A 1 29.14 11.19 -38.02
N VAL A 2 29.24 10.11 -37.27
CA VAL A 2 28.17 9.09 -37.22
C VAL A 2 27.04 9.70 -36.42
N SER A 3 25.84 9.76 -36.99
CA SER A 3 24.64 10.24 -36.31
C SER A 3 24.30 9.27 -35.18
N THR A 4 24.48 9.66 -33.95
CA THR A 4 24.25 8.87 -32.75
C THR A 4 22.81 8.93 -32.25
N THR A 5 21.87 9.45 -33.05
CA THR A 5 20.48 9.70 -32.60
C THR A 5 19.68 8.41 -32.34
N GLY A 6 20.02 7.30 -33.02
CA GLY A 6 19.36 6.00 -32.75
C GLY A 6 19.99 5.21 -31.59
N GLU A 7 21.28 5.45 -31.29
CA GLU A 7 22.01 4.71 -30.26
C GLU A 7 21.77 5.25 -28.84
N SER A 8 21.33 6.52 -28.72
CA SER A 8 21.14 7.16 -27.40
C SER A 8 20.08 6.52 -26.53
N VAL A 9 19.05 5.95 -27.16
CA VAL A 9 17.92 5.29 -26.43
C VAL A 9 18.34 3.92 -25.87
N LEU A 10 19.28 3.26 -26.52
CA LEU A 10 19.75 1.91 -26.19
C LEU A 10 21.04 1.89 -25.36
N ARG A 11 21.53 3.04 -24.93
CA ARG A 11 22.63 3.10 -23.96
C ARG A 11 22.17 2.54 -22.62
N ASP A 12 23.02 1.75 -21.99
CA ASP A 12 22.71 1.08 -20.72
C ASP A 12 22.24 2.07 -19.65
N GLU A 13 22.86 3.24 -19.55
CA GLU A 13 22.46 4.32 -18.64
C GLU A 13 21.04 4.84 -18.91
N ASN A 14 20.61 4.93 -20.16
CA ASN A 14 19.28 5.37 -20.52
C ASN A 14 18.24 4.27 -20.24
N ILE A 15 18.56 3.02 -20.50
CA ILE A 15 17.73 1.86 -20.17
C ILE A 15 17.49 1.82 -18.65
N GLU A 16 18.56 1.92 -17.86
CA GLU A 16 18.45 1.92 -16.40
C GLU A 16 17.61 3.09 -15.87
N ARG A 17 17.81 4.29 -16.45
CA ARG A 17 17.02 5.48 -16.09
C ARG A 17 15.55 5.33 -16.43
N MET A 18 15.23 4.75 -17.58
CA MET A 18 13.86 4.52 -18.01
C MET A 18 13.14 3.51 -17.10
N VAL A 19 13.77 2.39 -16.77
CA VAL A 19 13.19 1.40 -15.85
C VAL A 19 12.94 2.00 -14.48
N LYS A 20 13.90 2.74 -13.93
CA LYS A 20 13.72 3.46 -12.65
C LYS A 20 12.56 4.45 -12.71
N GLY A 21 12.48 5.23 -13.81
CA GLY A 21 11.41 6.19 -14.01
C GLY A 21 10.03 5.54 -14.07
N PHE A 22 9.91 4.45 -14.79
CA PHE A 22 8.64 3.69 -14.88
C PHE A 22 8.26 3.06 -13.53
N ALA A 23 9.19 2.45 -12.81
CA ALA A 23 8.92 1.83 -11.53
C ALA A 23 8.46 2.85 -10.47
N LEU A 24 9.09 4.03 -10.43
CA LEU A 24 8.72 5.08 -9.47
C LEU A 24 7.28 5.59 -9.68
N GLN A 25 6.76 5.54 -10.90
CA GLN A 25 5.38 5.92 -11.21
C GLN A 25 4.37 4.83 -10.84
N GLU A 26 4.80 3.58 -10.80
CA GLU A 26 3.91 2.44 -10.55
C GLU A 26 3.76 2.08 -9.06
N PHE A 27 4.66 2.52 -8.17
CA PHE A 27 4.52 2.28 -6.74
C PHE A 27 3.33 3.02 -6.15
N THR A 28 2.32 2.30 -5.72
CA THR A 28 1.11 2.86 -5.12
C THR A 28 1.06 2.71 -3.61
N MET A 29 1.38 1.53 -3.09
CA MET A 29 1.29 1.22 -1.66
C MET A 29 2.37 1.91 -0.81
N LYS A 30 3.53 2.23 -1.38
CA LYS A 30 4.57 3.01 -0.67
C LYS A 30 4.11 4.40 -0.22
N GLN A 31 3.03 4.93 -0.80
CA GLN A 31 2.46 6.21 -0.39
C GLN A 31 1.73 6.12 0.95
N VAL A 32 1.27 4.92 1.31
CA VAL A 32 0.46 4.64 2.52
C VAL A 32 1.33 4.46 3.75
N VAL A 33 2.58 4.03 3.57
CA VAL A 33 3.52 3.70 4.64
C VAL A 33 4.61 4.76 4.78
N MET A 34 5.22 4.82 5.96
CA MET A 34 6.42 5.64 6.17
C MET A 34 7.62 4.95 5.52
N GLN A 35 8.42 5.69 4.77
CA GLN A 35 9.60 5.15 4.11
C GLN A 35 10.85 5.51 4.90
N MET A 36 11.67 4.52 5.25
CA MET A 36 12.92 4.68 5.96
C MET A 36 14.01 3.80 5.34
N SER A 37 15.27 4.22 5.40
CA SER A 37 16.40 3.42 4.98
C SER A 37 16.94 2.57 6.13
N SER A 38 17.51 1.41 5.81
CA SER A 38 18.23 0.54 6.74
C SER A 38 19.48 -0.01 6.08
N SER A 39 20.51 -0.31 6.88
CA SER A 39 21.71 -1.02 6.45
C SER A 39 21.80 -2.46 6.97
N ALA A 40 20.84 -2.87 7.79
CA ALA A 40 20.83 -4.19 8.42
C ALA A 40 19.98 -5.18 7.60
N TRP A 41 20.40 -6.46 7.51
CA TRP A 41 19.61 -7.52 6.90
C TRP A 41 18.49 -8.04 7.80
N GLN A 42 18.60 -7.85 9.09
CA GLN A 42 17.60 -8.16 10.09
C GLN A 42 17.38 -6.94 10.95
N GLU A 43 16.13 -6.53 11.06
CA GLU A 43 15.72 -5.47 11.96
C GLU A 43 14.74 -5.98 13.00
N SER A 44 14.92 -5.51 14.24
CA SER A 44 13.93 -5.70 15.28
C SER A 44 13.14 -4.41 15.45
N TYR A 45 11.84 -4.53 15.54
CA TYR A 45 10.94 -3.41 15.80
C TYR A 45 9.97 -3.76 16.92
N PHE A 46 9.39 -2.73 17.52
CA PHE A 46 8.38 -2.89 18.56
C PHE A 46 7.01 -2.58 17.96
N GLN A 47 6.09 -3.52 18.12
CA GLN A 47 4.70 -3.37 17.75
C GLN A 47 3.89 -3.02 19.01
N GLU A 48 3.02 -2.01 18.92
CA GLU A 48 2.08 -1.70 19.98
C GLU A 48 1.01 -2.79 20.07
N THR A 49 0.86 -3.43 21.23
CA THR A 49 -0.12 -4.50 21.43
C THR A 49 -1.41 -4.00 22.06
N ALA A 50 -1.37 -2.88 22.78
CA ALA A 50 -2.52 -2.24 23.36
C ALA A 50 -2.45 -0.72 23.18
N ALA A 51 -3.50 -0.17 22.60
CA ALA A 51 -3.57 1.26 22.32
C ALA A 51 -3.72 2.15 23.55
N ASP A 52 -4.09 1.60 24.69
CA ASP A 52 -4.54 2.39 25.82
C ASP A 52 -3.61 2.28 27.03
N LEU A 53 -3.16 3.44 27.48
CA LEU A 53 -2.63 3.63 28.80
C LEU A 53 -3.76 3.55 29.81
N THR A 54 -4.06 2.35 30.28
CA THR A 54 -4.95 2.15 31.42
C THR A 54 -4.13 2.10 32.71
N ALA A 55 -4.61 2.79 33.73
CA ALA A 55 -3.98 2.71 35.03
C ALA A 55 -4.02 1.27 35.57
N SER A 56 -2.87 0.76 36.03
CA SER A 56 -2.77 -0.60 36.57
C SER A 56 -3.67 -0.77 37.80
N GLY A 57 -4.51 -1.80 37.80
CA GLY A 57 -5.41 -2.16 38.90
C GLY A 57 -6.66 -1.27 38.99
N THR A 58 -7.24 -1.17 40.19
CA THR A 58 -8.44 -0.38 40.51
C THR A 58 -8.17 1.12 40.70
N ARG A 59 -6.99 1.60 40.35
CA ARG A 59 -6.59 2.98 40.59
C ARG A 59 -7.12 3.89 39.51
N THR A 60 -7.77 4.96 39.89
CA THR A 60 -8.28 5.98 38.95
C THR A 60 -7.26 7.11 38.77
N ILE A 61 -7.11 7.59 37.53
CA ILE A 61 -6.23 8.73 37.21
C ILE A 61 -6.80 10.03 37.79
N LYS A 62 -8.12 10.09 38.05
CA LYS A 62 -8.82 11.25 38.58
C LYS A 62 -8.98 11.13 40.11
N GLY A 63 -8.73 12.21 40.82
CA GLY A 63 -9.03 12.25 42.26
C GLY A 63 -8.01 11.50 43.13
N VAL A 64 -6.75 11.52 42.75
CA VAL A 64 -5.66 10.92 43.57
C VAL A 64 -5.65 11.56 44.95
N PRO A 65 -5.75 10.76 46.06
CA PRO A 65 -5.74 11.28 47.44
C PRO A 65 -4.45 12.00 47.79
N ARG A 66 -4.53 12.89 48.78
CA ARG A 66 -3.31 13.57 49.32
C ARG A 66 -2.33 12.53 49.83
N LEU A 67 -1.05 12.69 49.46
CA LEU A 67 0.07 11.79 49.84
C LEU A 67 -0.04 10.36 49.28
N ALA A 68 -0.98 10.08 48.36
CA ALA A 68 -0.99 8.81 47.69
C ALA A 68 -0.02 8.80 46.50
N ASN A 69 0.56 7.64 46.22
CA ASN A 69 1.39 7.45 45.03
C ASN A 69 0.51 7.63 43.75
N PHE A 70 1.10 8.25 42.74
CA PHE A 70 0.44 8.37 41.45
C PHE A 70 0.16 6.98 40.87
N PRO A 71 -1.01 6.80 40.19
CA PRO A 71 -1.25 5.61 39.40
C PRO A 71 -0.24 5.54 38.25
N TYR A 72 0.29 4.36 37.99
CA TYR A 72 1.16 4.12 36.86
C TYR A 72 0.43 3.24 35.82
N GLY A 73 0.74 3.47 34.56
CA GLY A 73 0.29 2.62 33.45
C GLY A 73 1.47 1.99 32.76
N GLU A 74 1.31 0.79 32.27
CA GLU A 74 2.31 0.10 31.46
C GLU A 74 1.86 0.09 30.01
N VAL A 75 2.78 0.44 29.11
CA VAL A 75 2.59 0.28 27.67
C VAL A 75 3.18 -1.08 27.28
N SER A 76 2.36 -1.89 26.66
CA SER A 76 2.77 -3.22 26.22
C SER A 76 3.27 -3.16 24.77
N PHE A 77 4.50 -3.60 24.57
CA PHE A 77 5.13 -3.71 23.25
C PHE A 77 5.54 -5.16 22.98
N GLU A 78 5.26 -5.64 21.79
CA GLU A 78 5.79 -6.89 21.31
C GLU A 78 7.01 -6.65 20.43
N LYS A 79 8.13 -7.29 20.74
CA LYS A 79 9.32 -7.23 19.90
C LYS A 79 9.19 -8.22 18.76
N LYS A 80 9.15 -7.71 17.53
CA LYS A 80 9.17 -8.50 16.31
C LYS A 80 10.46 -8.32 15.55
N SER A 81 10.83 -9.34 14.77
CA SER A 81 11.99 -9.30 13.90
C SER A 81 11.54 -9.44 12.46
N ALA A 82 12.05 -8.59 11.60
CA ALA A 82 11.81 -8.62 10.17
C ALA A 82 13.12 -8.83 9.41
N TYR A 83 13.08 -9.69 8.40
CA TYR A 83 14.22 -9.97 7.53
C TYR A 83 14.01 -9.26 6.21
N MET A 84 15.06 -8.62 5.69
CA MET A 84 15.04 -7.99 4.38
C MET A 84 14.80 -9.02 3.29
N GLN A 85 13.87 -8.70 2.39
CA GLN A 85 13.56 -9.51 1.23
C GLN A 85 14.01 -8.80 -0.04
N LYS A 86 14.38 -9.57 -1.04
CA LYS A 86 14.80 -9.06 -2.35
C LYS A 86 13.67 -9.27 -3.36
N TYR A 87 13.17 -8.18 -3.89
CA TYR A 87 12.18 -8.14 -4.97
C TYR A 87 12.91 -7.87 -6.27
N ALA A 88 12.92 -8.83 -7.19
CA ALA A 88 13.71 -8.74 -8.40
C ALA A 88 12.95 -9.27 -9.61
N PHE A 89 13.15 -8.62 -10.74
CA PHE A 89 12.63 -9.07 -12.02
C PHE A 89 13.68 -8.85 -13.12
N GLU A 90 13.71 -9.75 -14.09
CA GLU A 90 14.68 -9.75 -15.19
C GLU A 90 13.94 -9.81 -16.53
N GLY A 91 14.40 -9.05 -17.50
CA GLY A 91 13.94 -9.08 -18.87
C GLY A 91 15.10 -9.20 -19.84
N VAL A 92 14.84 -9.86 -20.94
CA VAL A 92 15.85 -10.12 -22.00
C VAL A 92 15.42 -9.38 -23.26
N ILE A 93 16.38 -8.71 -23.90
CA ILE A 93 16.24 -8.05 -25.19
C ILE A 93 17.20 -8.77 -26.15
N SER A 94 16.69 -9.33 -27.25
CA SER A 94 17.54 -10.03 -28.21
C SER A 94 18.43 -9.05 -28.98
N TRP A 95 19.54 -9.56 -29.49
CA TRP A 95 20.45 -8.75 -30.33
C TRP A 95 19.76 -8.33 -31.65
N GLU A 96 18.88 -9.18 -32.19
CA GLU A 96 18.11 -8.91 -33.39
C GLU A 96 17.12 -7.77 -33.18
N ASP A 97 16.41 -7.75 -32.03
CA ASP A 97 15.48 -6.68 -31.68
C ASP A 97 16.22 -5.34 -31.50
N GLU A 98 17.42 -5.36 -30.95
CA GLU A 98 18.29 -4.19 -30.83
C GLU A 98 18.68 -3.66 -32.21
N LYS A 99 19.02 -4.55 -33.15
CA LYS A 99 19.47 -4.18 -34.50
C LYS A 99 18.34 -3.75 -35.43
N THR A 100 17.17 -4.34 -35.27
CA THR A 100 15.98 -3.94 -36.02
C THR A 100 15.36 -2.64 -35.49
N ASN A 101 15.91 -2.11 -34.38
CA ASN A 101 15.49 -0.87 -33.73
C ASN A 101 13.97 -0.86 -33.38
N SER A 102 13.46 -1.98 -32.93
CA SER A 102 12.06 -2.12 -32.50
C SER A 102 11.85 -1.46 -31.13
N ILE A 103 11.86 -0.14 -31.12
CA ILE A 103 11.77 0.69 -29.91
C ILE A 103 10.57 0.32 -29.07
N ASP A 104 9.43 0.00 -29.68
CA ASP A 104 8.20 -0.35 -28.96
C ASP A 104 8.34 -1.65 -28.15
N VAL A 105 9.04 -2.65 -28.67
CA VAL A 105 9.26 -3.93 -27.95
C VAL A 105 10.19 -3.70 -26.76
N ILE A 106 11.23 -2.90 -26.96
CA ILE A 106 12.19 -2.57 -25.89
C ILE A 106 11.49 -1.79 -24.78
N ALA A 107 10.79 -0.71 -25.11
CA ALA A 107 10.08 0.12 -24.14
C ALA A 107 9.05 -0.69 -23.35
N ARG A 108 8.29 -1.57 -24.02
CA ARG A 108 7.33 -2.46 -23.35
C ARG A 108 7.99 -3.46 -22.41
N THR A 109 9.16 -4.01 -22.81
CA THR A 109 9.91 -4.93 -21.95
C THR A 109 10.41 -4.22 -20.71
N LEU A 110 10.96 -3.00 -20.84
CA LEU A 110 11.42 -2.19 -19.72
C LEU A 110 10.29 -1.81 -18.77
N LEU A 111 9.13 -1.44 -19.32
CA LEU A 111 7.93 -1.14 -18.53
C LEU A 111 7.45 -2.37 -17.74
N ARG A 112 7.46 -3.57 -18.34
CA ARG A 112 7.10 -4.81 -17.66
C ARG A 112 8.03 -5.15 -16.52
N ILE A 113 9.35 -4.94 -16.69
CA ILE A 113 10.34 -5.14 -15.64
C ILE A 113 10.04 -4.20 -14.46
N ALA A 114 9.81 -2.92 -14.76
CA ALA A 114 9.50 -1.91 -13.76
C ALA A 114 8.22 -2.27 -12.97
N ARG A 115 7.14 -2.61 -13.68
CA ARG A 115 5.87 -3.02 -13.08
C ARG A 115 5.99 -4.31 -12.26
N GLY A 116 6.79 -5.26 -12.72
CA GLY A 116 6.99 -6.51 -11.99
C GLY A 116 7.59 -6.31 -10.60
N VAL A 117 8.61 -5.45 -10.49
CA VAL A 117 9.23 -5.13 -9.19
C VAL A 117 8.28 -4.29 -8.33
N ALA A 118 7.63 -3.27 -8.93
CA ALA A 118 6.70 -2.42 -8.19
C ALA A 118 5.53 -3.23 -7.61
N LYS A 119 4.94 -4.12 -8.44
CA LYS A 119 3.86 -4.99 -7.99
C LYS A 119 4.29 -5.90 -6.84
N ALA A 120 5.46 -6.53 -6.94
CA ALA A 120 5.94 -7.42 -5.89
C ALA A 120 6.15 -6.71 -4.55
N VAL A 121 6.58 -5.46 -4.57
CA VAL A 121 6.73 -4.63 -3.37
C VAL A 121 5.37 -4.19 -2.83
N ASP A 122 4.45 -3.80 -3.69
CA ASP A 122 3.10 -3.39 -3.30
C ASP A 122 2.30 -4.58 -2.74
N ASP A 123 2.46 -5.78 -3.31
CA ASP A 123 1.85 -7.03 -2.80
C ASP A 123 2.36 -7.34 -1.38
N GLU A 124 3.66 -7.21 -1.11
CA GLU A 124 4.23 -7.39 0.23
C GLU A 124 3.69 -6.37 1.24
N ILE A 125 3.61 -5.09 0.84
CA ILE A 125 3.07 -4.05 1.72
C ILE A 125 1.62 -4.39 2.07
N TRP A 126 0.82 -4.79 1.10
CA TRP A 126 -0.56 -5.20 1.32
C TRP A 126 -0.67 -6.41 2.24
N ASP A 127 0.13 -7.45 2.02
CA ASP A 127 0.12 -8.67 2.81
C ASP A 127 0.42 -8.39 4.29
N VAL A 128 1.43 -7.58 4.56
CA VAL A 128 1.76 -7.18 5.93
C VAL A 128 0.68 -6.29 6.57
N LEU A 129 0.10 -5.33 5.82
CA LEU A 129 -0.95 -4.46 6.34
C LEU A 129 -2.24 -5.21 6.65
N SER A 130 -2.57 -6.23 5.84
CA SER A 130 -3.78 -7.04 5.98
C SER A 130 -3.58 -8.28 6.87
N GLU A 131 -2.37 -8.48 7.42
CA GLU A 131 -1.97 -9.71 8.13
C GLU A 131 -2.27 -10.97 7.32
N GLY A 132 -2.04 -10.92 5.98
CA GLY A 132 -2.40 -11.99 5.07
C GLY A 132 -3.91 -12.28 5.02
N GLN A 133 -4.74 -11.26 5.32
CA GLN A 133 -6.21 -11.29 5.39
C GLN A 133 -6.79 -12.18 6.51
N SER A 134 -5.97 -12.49 7.49
CA SER A 134 -6.41 -13.14 8.72
C SER A 134 -6.14 -12.19 9.91
N PRO A 135 -6.93 -11.12 10.03
CA PRO A 135 -6.65 -10.04 10.98
C PRO A 135 -6.66 -10.57 12.41
N SER A 136 -5.55 -10.41 13.10
CA SER A 136 -5.37 -10.81 14.50
C SER A 136 -5.07 -9.62 15.41
N THR A 137 -4.23 -8.70 14.95
CA THR A 137 -3.84 -7.52 15.73
C THR A 137 -4.46 -6.23 15.20
N ILE A 138 -4.72 -6.14 13.90
CA ILE A 138 -5.43 -5.00 13.29
C ILE A 138 -6.92 -5.01 13.66
N ASN A 139 -7.61 -3.89 13.42
CA ASN A 139 -9.07 -3.87 13.53
C ASN A 139 -9.68 -4.51 12.29
N SER A 140 -10.84 -5.14 12.45
CA SER A 140 -11.61 -5.71 11.35
C SER A 140 -13.09 -5.35 11.46
N VAL A 141 -13.72 -5.11 10.32
CA VAL A 141 -15.15 -4.91 10.14
C VAL A 141 -15.59 -5.86 9.05
N ALA A 142 -16.41 -6.86 9.41
CA ALA A 142 -16.97 -7.79 8.44
C ALA A 142 -18.36 -7.31 8.01
N ILE A 143 -18.59 -7.24 6.70
CA ILE A 143 -19.89 -6.94 6.13
C ILE A 143 -20.73 -8.22 6.21
N SER A 144 -22.00 -8.09 6.58
CA SER A 144 -22.92 -9.23 6.64
C SER A 144 -23.23 -9.74 5.24
N SER A 145 -23.40 -11.06 5.11
CA SER A 145 -23.84 -11.63 3.83
C SER A 145 -25.19 -11.08 3.39
N GLY A 146 -25.26 -10.60 2.15
CA GLY A 146 -26.41 -9.91 1.58
C GLY A 146 -26.32 -8.37 1.62
N ASP A 147 -25.35 -7.80 2.35
CA ASP A 147 -25.11 -6.37 2.48
C ASP A 147 -23.82 -5.92 1.78
N GLU A 148 -23.22 -6.78 0.95
CA GLU A 148 -22.00 -6.51 0.19
C GLU A 148 -22.21 -5.30 -0.76
N TRP A 149 -21.12 -4.68 -1.17
CA TRP A 149 -21.19 -3.48 -2.01
C TRP A 149 -21.74 -3.74 -3.41
N ASP A 150 -21.73 -4.98 -3.85
CA ASP A 150 -22.30 -5.48 -5.11
C ASP A 150 -23.57 -6.32 -4.92
N SER A 151 -24.07 -6.45 -3.68
CA SER A 151 -25.28 -7.22 -3.35
C SER A 151 -26.40 -7.01 -4.36
N ALA A 152 -27.13 -8.04 -4.70
CA ALA A 152 -28.29 -7.97 -5.61
C ALA A 152 -29.37 -6.99 -5.12
N THR A 153 -29.48 -6.81 -3.79
CA THR A 153 -30.42 -5.87 -3.17
C THR A 153 -29.79 -4.49 -3.00
N LEU A 154 -30.12 -3.56 -3.87
CA LEU A 154 -29.54 -2.21 -3.89
C LEU A 154 -29.71 -1.43 -2.56
N ALA A 155 -30.79 -1.70 -1.81
CA ALA A 155 -31.06 -1.03 -0.55
C ALA A 155 -30.08 -1.44 0.57
N ASN A 156 -29.44 -2.58 0.44
CA ASN A 156 -28.51 -3.11 1.44
C ASN A 156 -27.07 -2.61 1.22
N ARG A 157 -26.78 -2.07 0.05
CA ARG A 157 -25.44 -1.57 -0.30
C ARG A 157 -25.14 -0.26 0.43
N ASP A 158 -24.37 -0.31 1.50
CA ASP A 158 -23.98 0.91 2.21
C ASP A 158 -22.46 0.98 2.47
N PRO A 159 -21.64 1.19 1.42
CA PRO A 159 -20.18 1.32 1.55
C PRO A 159 -19.79 2.50 2.44
N ILE A 160 -20.62 3.56 2.51
CA ILE A 160 -20.32 4.74 3.32
C ILE A 160 -20.39 4.39 4.80
N GLN A 161 -21.41 3.64 5.24
CA GLN A 161 -21.53 3.20 6.63
C GLN A 161 -20.37 2.27 7.01
N ASN A 162 -20.00 1.31 6.17
CA ASN A 162 -18.88 0.41 6.44
C ASN A 162 -17.55 1.19 6.60
N MET A 163 -17.31 2.21 5.79
CA MET A 163 -16.15 3.10 5.95
C MET A 163 -16.21 3.94 7.24
N LEU A 164 -17.40 4.38 7.65
CA LEU A 164 -17.58 5.09 8.92
C LEU A 164 -17.31 4.17 10.11
N ASP A 165 -17.75 2.92 10.06
CA ASP A 165 -17.52 1.92 11.10
C ASP A 165 -16.01 1.60 11.20
N ALA A 166 -15.34 1.44 10.07
CA ALA A 166 -13.89 1.26 10.04
C ALA A 166 -13.14 2.46 10.65
N ARG A 167 -13.55 3.69 10.33
CA ARG A 167 -13.00 4.91 10.95
C ARG A 167 -13.30 5.00 12.44
N SER A 168 -14.50 4.56 12.85
CA SER A 168 -14.88 4.52 14.25
C SER A 168 -13.99 3.57 15.05
N ALA A 169 -13.69 2.38 14.51
CA ALA A 169 -12.79 1.41 15.13
C ALA A 169 -11.40 1.99 15.41
N ILE A 170 -10.81 2.70 14.44
CA ILE A 170 -9.52 3.39 14.61
C ILE A 170 -9.60 4.44 15.73
N LYS A 171 -10.66 5.25 15.75
CA LYS A 171 -10.83 6.30 16.76
C LYS A 171 -11.10 5.73 18.16
N GLN A 172 -11.84 4.62 18.26
CA GLN A 172 -12.06 3.91 19.52
C GLN A 172 -10.78 3.34 20.09
N ALA A 173 -9.82 2.99 19.22
CA ALA A 173 -8.47 2.63 19.62
C ALA A 173 -7.57 3.86 19.92
N ASN A 174 -8.16 5.06 20.07
CA ASN A 174 -7.49 6.33 20.37
C ASN A 174 -6.48 6.83 19.32
N TYR A 175 -6.51 6.27 18.10
CA TYR A 175 -5.70 6.78 17.00
C TYR A 175 -6.41 7.90 16.25
N LYS A 176 -5.63 8.93 15.89
CA LYS A 176 -6.13 10.03 15.05
C LYS A 176 -6.00 9.67 13.57
N ILE A 177 -7.05 9.97 12.82
CA ILE A 177 -7.00 9.85 11.36
C ILE A 177 -6.54 11.19 10.80
N VAL A 178 -5.28 11.24 10.36
CA VAL A 178 -4.66 12.42 9.75
C VAL A 178 -4.12 12.02 8.39
N ASN A 179 -4.67 12.61 7.33
CA ASN A 179 -4.34 12.22 5.96
C ASN A 179 -4.45 10.71 5.74
N GLY A 180 -5.58 10.13 6.20
CA GLY A 180 -5.82 8.70 6.07
C GLY A 180 -5.99 8.26 4.62
N PHE A 181 -5.86 6.96 4.41
CA PHE A 181 -5.99 6.32 3.10
C PHE A 181 -7.10 5.28 3.12
N LEU A 182 -7.77 5.15 1.99
CA LEU A 182 -8.70 4.06 1.69
C LEU A 182 -8.11 3.25 0.54
N LEU A 183 -7.77 2.00 0.80
CA LEU A 183 -7.23 1.07 -0.17
C LEU A 183 -8.38 0.23 -0.72
N LEU A 184 -8.51 0.18 -2.03
CA LEU A 184 -9.57 -0.54 -2.73
C LEU A 184 -9.01 -1.41 -3.85
N SER A 185 -9.69 -2.52 -4.11
CA SER A 185 -9.55 -3.22 -5.37
C SER A 185 -10.21 -2.42 -6.50
N PRO A 186 -9.86 -2.63 -7.78
CA PRO A 186 -10.54 -1.97 -8.89
C PRO A 186 -12.04 -2.29 -8.98
N GLU A 187 -12.45 -3.47 -8.50
CA GLU A 187 -13.84 -3.90 -8.47
C GLU A 187 -14.61 -3.17 -7.38
N ASP A 188 -14.04 -3.06 -6.17
CA ASP A 188 -14.62 -2.28 -5.08
C ASP A 188 -14.72 -0.79 -5.40
N GLU A 189 -13.74 -0.26 -6.15
CA GLU A 189 -13.83 1.11 -6.68
C GLU A 189 -15.07 1.26 -7.57
N SER A 190 -15.28 0.34 -8.49
CA SER A 190 -16.43 0.34 -9.38
C SER A 190 -17.74 0.26 -8.60
N ASN A 191 -17.81 -0.63 -7.60
CA ASN A 191 -18.99 -0.82 -6.75
C ASN A 191 -19.27 0.44 -5.91
N LEU A 192 -18.22 1.06 -5.37
CA LEU A 192 -18.33 2.32 -4.63
C LEU A 192 -18.88 3.45 -5.48
N LEU A 193 -18.34 3.63 -6.69
CA LEU A 193 -18.82 4.66 -7.64
C LEU A 193 -20.21 4.34 -8.19
N GLY A 194 -20.56 3.07 -8.32
CA GLY A 194 -21.87 2.61 -8.74
C GLY A 194 -22.98 2.87 -7.71
N ASN A 195 -22.62 3.08 -6.44
CA ASN A 195 -23.59 3.25 -5.36
C ASN A 195 -24.40 4.55 -5.49
N ALA A 196 -25.73 4.44 -5.37
CA ALA A 196 -26.64 5.56 -5.52
C ALA A 196 -26.42 6.66 -4.47
N ASN A 197 -26.08 6.30 -3.24
CA ASN A 197 -25.84 7.25 -2.16
C ASN A 197 -24.57 8.09 -2.44
N VAL A 198 -23.54 7.46 -2.98
CA VAL A 198 -22.31 8.13 -3.41
C VAL A 198 -22.60 9.07 -4.59
N ARG A 199 -23.34 8.60 -5.58
CA ARG A 199 -23.69 9.38 -6.78
C ARG A 199 -24.56 10.57 -6.46
N ASN A 200 -25.52 10.44 -5.54
CA ASN A 200 -26.47 11.51 -5.20
C ASN A 200 -25.91 12.51 -4.18
N SER A 201 -24.78 12.24 -3.54
CA SER A 201 -24.21 13.11 -2.50
C SER A 201 -23.69 14.45 -3.04
N GLY A 202 -23.57 14.62 -4.37
CA GLY A 202 -23.14 15.84 -5.04
C GLY A 202 -21.70 16.28 -4.74
N GLN A 203 -21.15 15.90 -3.58
CA GLN A 203 -19.78 16.22 -3.18
C GLN A 203 -18.73 15.28 -3.80
N PHE A 204 -19.13 14.07 -4.14
CA PHE A 204 -18.23 13.06 -4.71
C PHE A 204 -18.25 13.05 -6.23
N TYR A 205 -19.39 13.37 -6.83
CA TYR A 205 -19.55 13.51 -8.29
C TYR A 205 -19.24 14.93 -8.73
N THR A 206 -17.98 15.33 -8.59
CA THR A 206 -17.47 16.55 -9.22
C THR A 206 -17.16 16.30 -10.69
N ASP A 207 -17.01 17.36 -11.47
CA ASP A 207 -16.55 17.30 -12.86
C ASP A 207 -15.27 16.46 -13.04
N ALA A 208 -14.43 16.35 -12.00
CA ALA A 208 -13.21 15.55 -12.02
C ALA A 208 -13.51 14.04 -12.06
N VAL A 209 -14.49 13.54 -11.33
CA VAL A 209 -14.88 12.13 -11.34
C VAL A 209 -15.58 11.76 -12.65
N THR A 210 -16.51 12.60 -13.09
CA THR A 210 -17.28 12.33 -14.32
C THR A 210 -16.46 12.46 -15.59
N LYS A 211 -15.47 13.37 -15.61
CA LYS A 211 -14.66 13.63 -16.82
C LYS A 211 -13.35 12.86 -16.84
N ASN A 212 -12.70 12.65 -15.67
CA ASN A 212 -11.34 12.13 -15.59
C ASN A 212 -11.25 10.78 -14.85
N GLY A 213 -12.33 10.29 -14.23
CA GLY A 213 -12.33 9.05 -13.46
C GLY A 213 -11.45 9.08 -12.20
N VAL A 214 -11.02 10.28 -11.76
CA VAL A 214 -10.17 10.42 -10.58
C VAL A 214 -11.03 10.58 -9.34
N ILE A 215 -10.95 9.62 -8.46
CA ILE A 215 -11.57 9.70 -7.13
C ILE A 215 -10.62 10.46 -6.22
N GLY A 216 -11.04 11.59 -5.69
CA GLY A 216 -10.21 12.41 -4.81
C GLY A 216 -10.19 11.88 -3.38
N ARG A 217 -11.10 12.39 -2.54
CA ARG A 217 -11.20 12.03 -1.12
C ARG A 217 -12.64 11.74 -0.74
N ILE A 218 -12.83 10.65 0.01
CA ILE A 218 -14.11 10.31 0.64
C ILE A 218 -13.91 10.32 2.16
N LEU A 219 -14.80 10.99 2.90
CA LEU A 219 -14.76 11.06 4.36
C LEU A 219 -13.40 11.53 4.93
N GLY A 220 -12.65 12.33 4.17
CA GLY A 220 -11.30 12.76 4.55
C GLY A 220 -10.19 11.73 4.29
N LEU A 221 -10.52 10.60 3.67
CA LEU A 221 -9.58 9.56 3.27
C LEU A 221 -9.17 9.74 1.81
N THR A 222 -7.89 9.64 1.50
CA THR A 222 -7.39 9.61 0.13
C THR A 222 -7.58 8.20 -0.43
N ILE A 223 -8.25 8.08 -1.57
CA ILE A 223 -8.49 6.78 -2.18
C ILE A 223 -7.29 6.36 -3.00
N ILE A 224 -6.84 5.14 -2.79
CA ILE A 224 -5.80 4.47 -3.57
C ILE A 224 -6.37 3.16 -4.08
N VAL A 225 -6.39 3.01 -5.39
CA VAL A 225 -6.83 1.77 -6.06
C VAL A 225 -5.62 1.01 -6.54
N SER A 226 -5.54 -0.26 -6.20
CA SER A 226 -4.41 -1.11 -6.59
C SER A 226 -4.86 -2.55 -6.83
N ASN A 227 -4.27 -3.17 -7.86
CA ASN A 227 -4.43 -4.61 -8.11
C ASN A 227 -3.71 -5.50 -7.08
N SER A 228 -2.95 -4.91 -6.16
CA SER A 228 -2.34 -5.64 -5.04
C SER A 228 -3.32 -5.83 -3.88
N VAL A 229 -4.42 -5.07 -3.84
CA VAL A 229 -5.50 -5.30 -2.89
C VAL A 229 -6.25 -6.56 -3.29
N THR A 230 -6.37 -7.50 -2.37
CA THR A 230 -7.12 -8.74 -2.61
C THR A 230 -8.60 -8.42 -2.81
N SER A 231 -9.24 -9.06 -3.78
CA SER A 231 -10.68 -8.98 -3.99
C SER A 231 -11.43 -9.33 -2.70
N ASP A 232 -12.61 -8.77 -2.51
CA ASP A 232 -13.44 -8.95 -1.33
C ASP A 232 -12.92 -8.27 -0.05
N PHE A 233 -11.88 -7.42 -0.18
CA PHE A 233 -11.32 -6.66 0.94
C PHE A 233 -11.09 -5.20 0.58
N ALA A 234 -11.39 -4.33 1.54
CA ALA A 234 -11.01 -2.93 1.53
C ALA A 234 -10.30 -2.59 2.85
N MET A 235 -9.50 -1.52 2.87
CA MET A 235 -8.75 -1.18 4.08
C MET A 235 -8.74 0.32 4.32
N VAL A 236 -8.97 0.72 5.55
CA VAL A 236 -8.78 2.09 6.02
C VAL A 236 -7.51 2.16 6.84
N VAL A 237 -6.58 3.02 6.42
CA VAL A 237 -5.33 3.32 7.13
C VAL A 237 -5.43 4.74 7.68
N GLY A 238 -5.33 4.90 8.99
CA GLY A 238 -5.54 6.17 9.68
C GLY A 238 -4.43 7.19 9.45
N ASN A 239 -3.19 6.74 9.32
CA ASN A 239 -2.01 7.56 9.06
C ASN A 239 -0.85 6.72 8.53
N LYS A 240 0.20 7.40 8.03
CA LYS A 240 1.42 6.72 7.53
C LYS A 240 2.26 6.03 8.61
N GLU A 241 2.03 6.36 9.88
CA GLU A 241 2.78 5.79 11.01
C GLU A 241 2.30 4.38 11.38
N ALA A 242 1.21 3.93 10.78
CA ALA A 242 0.69 2.58 10.99
C ALA A 242 1.71 1.51 10.61
N ALA A 243 2.43 1.72 9.51
CA ALA A 243 3.48 0.80 9.06
C ALA A 243 4.64 1.56 8.43
N THR A 244 5.80 0.90 8.39
CA THR A 244 7.03 1.47 7.83
C THR A 244 7.63 0.51 6.80
N TRP A 245 7.95 1.03 5.64
CA TRP A 245 8.80 0.36 4.66
C TRP A 245 10.26 0.65 4.98
N ARG A 246 11.05 -0.39 5.31
CA ARG A 246 12.50 -0.31 5.51
C ARG A 246 13.21 -0.79 4.27
N GLY A 247 13.85 0.14 3.55
CA GLY A 247 14.63 -0.17 2.35
C GLY A 247 16.12 -0.31 2.68
N ALA A 248 16.71 -1.48 2.39
CA ALA A 248 18.15 -1.71 2.52
C ALA A 248 18.89 -1.34 1.21
N SER A 249 18.27 -1.57 0.05
CA SER A 249 18.77 -1.14 -1.25
C SER A 249 17.61 -0.51 -2.01
N PRO A 250 17.78 0.72 -2.49
CA PRO A 250 16.80 1.35 -3.35
C PRO A 250 16.71 0.58 -4.66
N LEU A 251 15.67 0.85 -5.46
CA LEU A 251 15.52 0.25 -6.77
C LEU A 251 16.79 0.44 -7.60
N THR A 252 17.45 -0.66 -7.85
CA THR A 252 18.69 -0.74 -8.64
C THR A 252 18.41 -1.45 -9.94
N VAL A 253 18.89 -0.90 -11.04
CA VAL A 253 18.77 -1.50 -12.37
C VAL A 253 20.17 -1.64 -12.96
N VAL A 254 20.46 -2.81 -13.53
CA VAL A 254 21.73 -3.12 -14.18
C VAL A 254 21.47 -3.81 -15.50
N THR A 255 22.19 -3.42 -16.54
CA THR A 255 22.16 -4.05 -17.84
C THR A 255 23.42 -4.90 -18.03
N ILE A 256 23.24 -6.15 -18.41
CA ILE A 256 24.32 -7.09 -18.72
C ILE A 256 24.24 -7.42 -20.20
N ALA A 257 25.30 -7.16 -20.93
CA ALA A 257 25.37 -7.45 -22.36
C ALA A 257 26.12 -8.76 -22.62
N ASP A 258 25.48 -9.65 -23.38
CA ASP A 258 26.13 -10.82 -24.02
C ASP A 258 26.31 -10.45 -25.50
N PRO A 259 27.55 -10.13 -25.95
CA PRO A 259 27.80 -9.64 -27.30
C PRO A 259 27.32 -10.61 -28.38
N GLY A 260 26.50 -10.13 -29.31
CA GLY A 260 25.98 -10.91 -30.43
C GLY A 260 24.81 -11.86 -30.08
N ILE A 261 24.33 -11.85 -28.82
CA ILE A 261 23.25 -12.75 -28.37
C ILE A 261 22.09 -11.95 -27.78
N LYS A 262 22.33 -11.21 -26.70
CA LYS A 262 21.24 -10.54 -25.95
C LYS A 262 21.77 -9.46 -25.02
N LYS A 263 20.86 -8.57 -24.58
CA LYS A 263 21.02 -7.73 -23.38
C LYS A 263 20.02 -8.18 -22.32
N THR A 264 20.49 -8.38 -21.11
CA THR A 264 19.67 -8.73 -19.96
C THR A 264 19.57 -7.54 -19.04
N VAL A 265 18.35 -7.07 -18.80
CA VAL A 265 18.08 -5.97 -17.87
C VAL A 265 17.54 -6.56 -16.57
N ARG A 266 18.22 -6.29 -15.46
CA ARG A 266 17.86 -6.72 -14.11
C ARG A 266 17.46 -5.51 -13.29
N ALA A 267 16.29 -5.58 -12.66
CA ALA A 267 15.84 -4.60 -11.68
C ALA A 267 15.58 -5.30 -10.35
N TRP A 268 16.03 -4.72 -9.26
CA TRP A 268 15.73 -5.23 -7.91
C TRP A 268 15.68 -4.13 -6.88
N GLU A 269 14.92 -4.39 -5.85
CA GLU A 269 14.84 -3.61 -4.63
C GLU A 269 14.94 -4.55 -3.43
N VAL A 270 15.52 -4.10 -2.33
CA VAL A 270 15.62 -4.87 -1.09
C VAL A 270 15.01 -4.07 0.03
N GLY A 271 14.03 -4.64 0.71
CA GLY A 271 13.34 -4.00 1.81
C GLY A 271 12.40 -4.95 2.54
N VAL A 272 11.74 -4.44 3.55
CA VAL A 272 10.73 -5.15 4.33
C VAL A 272 9.72 -4.18 4.91
N THR A 273 8.47 -4.60 4.99
CA THR A 273 7.40 -3.86 5.64
C THR A 273 7.33 -4.24 7.13
N GLN A 274 7.16 -3.25 7.99
CA GLN A 274 7.02 -3.41 9.44
C GLN A 274 5.70 -2.80 9.87
N LEU A 275 4.82 -3.59 10.49
CA LEU A 275 3.55 -3.14 11.06
C LEU A 275 3.80 -2.67 12.49
N ILE A 276 3.82 -1.36 12.71
CA ILE A 276 4.16 -0.75 14.01
C ILE A 276 2.90 -0.55 14.85
N ASN A 277 1.87 0.10 14.27
CA ASN A 277 0.64 0.45 14.96
C ASN A 277 -0.57 -0.26 14.33
N PRO A 278 -0.81 -1.54 14.64
CA PRO A 278 -1.88 -2.31 14.01
C PRO A 278 -3.27 -1.72 14.25
N LYS A 279 -3.52 -1.09 15.40
CA LYS A 279 -4.81 -0.47 15.73
C LYS A 279 -5.10 0.82 14.96
N ALA A 280 -4.13 1.37 14.24
CA ALA A 280 -4.33 2.48 13.30
C ALA A 280 -4.87 2.03 11.93
N ILE A 281 -5.10 0.72 11.75
CA ILE A 281 -5.59 0.10 10.51
C ILE A 281 -6.90 -0.64 10.80
N THR A 282 -7.83 -0.58 9.86
CA THR A 282 -9.05 -1.40 9.87
C THR A 282 -9.23 -2.06 8.52
N LEU A 283 -9.29 -3.40 8.52
CA LEU A 283 -9.64 -4.21 7.37
C LEU A 283 -11.16 -4.34 7.29
N ILE A 284 -11.73 -4.10 6.12
CA ILE A 284 -13.13 -4.37 5.80
C ILE A 284 -13.14 -5.64 4.96
N SER A 285 -13.87 -6.64 5.37
CA SER A 285 -14.00 -7.92 4.66
C SER A 285 -15.41 -8.14 4.16
N ASN A 286 -15.54 -9.03 3.18
CA ASN A 286 -16.82 -9.37 2.54
C ASN A 286 -17.43 -8.16 1.81
N THR A 287 -16.59 -7.47 1.03
CA THR A 287 -17.04 -6.32 0.22
C THR A 287 -17.76 -6.76 -1.06
N GLN A 288 -17.54 -8.00 -1.49
CA GLN A 288 -18.10 -8.60 -2.72
C GLN A 288 -18.89 -9.86 -2.39
N ALA A 289 -19.96 -10.15 -3.20
CA ALA A 289 -20.86 -11.30 -3.01
C ALA A 289 -20.36 -12.59 -3.70
#